data_a43c30c25198b0c4d66114647951ed50
#
_entry.id   a43c30c25198b0c4d66114647951ed50
#
_cell.length_a   1.000
_cell.length_b   1.000
_cell.length_c   1.000
_cell.angle_alpha   90.00
_cell.angle_beta   90.00
_cell.angle_gamma   90.00
#
_symmetry.space_group_name_H-M   'P 1'
#
loop_
_entity.id
_entity.type
_entity.pdbx_description
1 polymer ?
#
loop_
_entity_poly.entity_id
_entity_poly.type
_entity_poly.pdbx_seq_one_letter_code
_entity_poly.pdbx_strand_id
1 'polypeptide(L)'
;MTAERNLVLVHTPGYQAVEDFQSIGRAVQELAPDIEVFVASNSISSSVTRRQAGRRPSLIFSPGKLLSFSPLRGKVYAGSPIPKLEQIERFQAAGLPVPPTAEIKPNVDLPKATFGSYVVVKPGFSESSRGQFITLMRREAVTFQPRERFALDHPGRYGPLLAQKFIDTGTFVNHYRVLTLFGAPLLAFKTTSERARPALDSSDDALANIALKARRRDGPIRREFTSDLDILELARRAYSALPEIALQGIDIIREAGSGKLYLLEANPGGNTWIFSKGDLTTRLKTALGVERLTDQFDAFRTAAKVLIERTRAEAE
;
A
#
# COMPACT_ATOMS: atom_id res chain seq x y z
N MET A 1 -3.77 -22.95 -30.78
CA MET A 1 -2.94 -23.51 -29.68
C MET A 1 -3.86 -23.81 -28.51
N THR A 2 -3.71 -24.95 -27.87
CA THR A 2 -4.47 -25.29 -26.66
C THR A 2 -3.80 -24.61 -25.46
N ALA A 3 -4.60 -24.02 -24.58
CA ALA A 3 -4.07 -23.39 -23.36
C ALA A 3 -3.38 -24.44 -22.46
N GLU A 4 -2.22 -24.10 -21.93
CA GLU A 4 -1.40 -24.96 -21.08
C GLU A 4 -1.55 -24.64 -19.60
N ARG A 5 -1.87 -23.38 -19.27
CA ARG A 5 -1.99 -22.84 -17.92
C ARG A 5 -3.26 -22.01 -17.77
N ASN A 6 -3.64 -21.76 -16.54
CA ASN A 6 -4.77 -20.88 -16.21
C ASN A 6 -4.32 -19.69 -15.36
N LEU A 7 -4.91 -18.53 -15.64
CA LEU A 7 -4.88 -17.37 -14.79
C LEU A 7 -6.29 -17.09 -14.27
N VAL A 8 -6.45 -17.03 -12.95
CA VAL A 8 -7.73 -16.70 -12.30
C VAL A 8 -7.62 -15.32 -11.68
N LEU A 9 -8.37 -14.38 -12.21
CA LEU A 9 -8.46 -13.00 -11.71
C LEU A 9 -9.69 -12.87 -10.81
N VAL A 10 -9.48 -12.64 -9.51
CA VAL A 10 -10.57 -12.60 -8.52
C VAL A 10 -10.80 -11.16 -8.07
N HIS A 11 -11.99 -10.62 -8.38
CA HIS A 11 -12.38 -9.28 -7.93
C HIS A 11 -13.37 -9.35 -6.76
N THR A 12 -13.38 -8.34 -5.90
CA THR A 12 -14.36 -8.18 -4.82
C THR A 12 -15.41 -7.16 -5.22
N PRO A 13 -16.66 -7.57 -5.48
CA PRO A 13 -17.76 -6.65 -5.79
C PRO A 13 -17.91 -5.57 -4.71
N GLY A 14 -18.20 -4.34 -5.14
CA GLY A 14 -18.26 -3.20 -4.22
C GLY A 14 -16.93 -2.45 -4.06
N TYR A 15 -15.79 -3.16 -4.18
CA TYR A 15 -14.46 -2.56 -4.08
C TYR A 15 -13.75 -2.41 -5.44
N GLN A 16 -13.91 -3.39 -6.34
CA GLN A 16 -13.31 -3.35 -7.68
C GLN A 16 -14.38 -3.47 -8.76
N ALA A 17 -14.12 -2.87 -9.90
CA ALA A 17 -14.92 -3.03 -11.11
C ALA A 17 -14.53 -4.33 -11.83
N VAL A 18 -15.49 -5.17 -12.20
CA VAL A 18 -15.21 -6.42 -12.94
C VAL A 18 -14.61 -6.12 -14.31
N GLU A 19 -14.96 -5.02 -14.90
CA GLU A 19 -14.50 -4.53 -16.21
C GLU A 19 -12.97 -4.34 -16.26
N ASP A 20 -12.34 -3.96 -15.13
CA ASP A 20 -10.89 -3.85 -15.01
C ASP A 20 -10.24 -5.22 -15.25
N PHE A 21 -10.75 -6.25 -14.58
CA PHE A 21 -10.24 -7.62 -14.67
C PHE A 21 -10.52 -8.26 -16.02
N GLN A 22 -11.67 -7.96 -16.62
CA GLN A 22 -11.98 -8.37 -17.99
C GLN A 22 -11.04 -7.72 -19.00
N SER A 23 -10.68 -6.44 -18.79
CA SER A 23 -9.74 -5.73 -19.65
C SER A 23 -8.32 -6.31 -19.55
N ILE A 24 -7.86 -6.62 -18.34
CA ILE A 24 -6.58 -7.33 -18.12
C ILE A 24 -6.66 -8.71 -18.77
N GLY A 25 -7.77 -9.45 -18.59
CA GLY A 25 -7.95 -10.77 -19.18
C GLY A 25 -7.86 -10.76 -20.70
N ARG A 26 -8.49 -9.79 -21.38
CA ARG A 26 -8.38 -9.61 -22.83
C ARG A 26 -6.92 -9.35 -23.26
N ALA A 27 -6.22 -8.48 -22.55
CA ALA A 27 -4.81 -8.19 -22.83
C ALA A 27 -3.92 -9.44 -22.63
N VAL A 28 -4.20 -10.30 -21.63
CA VAL A 28 -3.49 -11.57 -21.45
C VAL A 28 -3.76 -12.51 -22.63
N GLN A 29 -5.02 -12.67 -23.05
CA GLN A 29 -5.39 -13.55 -24.17
C GLN A 29 -4.76 -13.12 -25.50
N GLU A 30 -4.64 -11.80 -25.72
CA GLU A 30 -3.92 -11.24 -26.88
C GLU A 30 -2.43 -11.56 -26.87
N LEU A 31 -1.80 -11.39 -25.69
CA LEU A 31 -0.34 -11.48 -25.54
C LEU A 31 0.16 -12.92 -25.32
N ALA A 32 -0.68 -13.78 -24.77
CA ALA A 32 -0.33 -15.14 -24.34
C ALA A 32 -1.49 -16.11 -24.54
N PRO A 33 -1.76 -16.57 -25.77
CA PRO A 33 -2.86 -17.52 -26.07
C PRO A 33 -2.66 -18.91 -25.43
N ASP A 34 -1.49 -19.19 -24.88
CA ASP A 34 -1.18 -20.37 -24.06
C ASP A 34 -1.76 -20.29 -22.63
N ILE A 35 -2.33 -19.14 -22.21
CA ILE A 35 -2.94 -18.95 -20.90
C ILE A 35 -4.44 -18.73 -21.05
N GLU A 36 -5.24 -19.60 -20.44
CA GLU A 36 -6.69 -19.42 -20.34
C GLU A 36 -7.01 -18.53 -19.11
N VAL A 37 -7.82 -17.49 -19.31
CA VAL A 37 -8.13 -16.52 -18.26
C VAL A 37 -9.56 -16.70 -17.76
N PHE A 38 -9.71 -16.77 -16.45
CA PHE A 38 -11.00 -16.79 -15.75
C PHE A 38 -11.13 -15.52 -14.88
N VAL A 39 -12.24 -14.81 -14.99
CA VAL A 39 -12.59 -13.72 -14.07
C VAL A 39 -13.64 -14.24 -13.11
N ALA A 40 -13.33 -14.20 -11.82
CA ALA A 40 -14.18 -14.73 -10.76
C ALA A 40 -14.52 -13.67 -9.71
N SER A 41 -15.68 -13.82 -9.09
CA SER A 41 -16.11 -12.97 -7.98
C SER A 41 -15.67 -13.57 -6.64
N ASN A 42 -15.13 -12.72 -5.75
CA ASN A 42 -14.78 -13.11 -4.38
C ASN A 42 -16.00 -13.27 -3.45
N SER A 43 -17.17 -12.85 -3.87
CA SER A 43 -18.43 -12.99 -3.10
C SER A 43 -19.20 -14.29 -3.41
N ILE A 44 -18.81 -14.99 -4.48
CA ILE A 44 -19.52 -16.19 -4.95
C ILE A 44 -18.48 -17.30 -5.23
N SER A 45 -18.69 -18.46 -4.62
CA SER A 45 -17.92 -19.65 -4.96
C SER A 45 -18.51 -20.34 -6.19
N SER A 46 -18.01 -19.99 -7.39
CA SER A 46 -18.40 -20.70 -8.61
C SER A 46 -17.75 -22.07 -8.68
N SER A 47 -18.51 -23.13 -8.48
CA SER A 47 -18.01 -24.50 -8.59
C SER A 47 -17.54 -24.85 -10.01
N VAL A 48 -18.09 -24.21 -11.03
CA VAL A 48 -17.69 -24.39 -12.44
C VAL A 48 -16.32 -23.77 -12.67
N THR A 49 -16.13 -22.49 -12.34
CA THR A 49 -14.84 -21.80 -12.49
C THR A 49 -13.74 -22.52 -11.68
N ARG A 50 -14.04 -22.95 -10.45
CA ARG A 50 -13.08 -23.71 -9.63
C ARG A 50 -12.64 -25.01 -10.29
N ARG A 51 -13.56 -25.78 -10.85
CA ARG A 51 -13.26 -27.05 -11.53
C ARG A 51 -12.48 -26.82 -12.83
N GLN A 52 -12.86 -25.82 -13.62
CA GLN A 52 -12.15 -25.49 -14.86
C GLN A 52 -10.72 -25.01 -14.56
N ALA A 53 -10.56 -24.07 -13.62
CA ALA A 53 -9.26 -23.60 -13.19
C ALA A 53 -8.39 -24.73 -12.59
N GLY A 54 -9.00 -25.71 -11.92
CA GLY A 54 -8.28 -26.85 -11.35
C GLY A 54 -7.81 -27.91 -12.36
N ARG A 55 -8.15 -27.80 -13.66
CA ARG A 55 -7.74 -28.77 -14.68
C ARG A 55 -6.30 -28.62 -15.16
N ARG A 56 -5.71 -27.45 -15.03
CA ARG A 56 -4.34 -27.09 -15.46
C ARG A 56 -3.60 -26.40 -14.33
N PRO A 57 -2.26 -26.32 -14.39
CA PRO A 57 -1.50 -25.43 -13.53
C PRO A 57 -2.07 -24.01 -13.55
N SER A 58 -2.33 -23.47 -12.38
CA SER A 58 -3.08 -22.21 -12.24
C SER A 58 -2.35 -21.20 -11.36
N LEU A 59 -2.45 -19.93 -11.72
CA LEU A 59 -2.14 -18.80 -10.85
C LEU A 59 -3.42 -18.05 -10.53
N ILE A 60 -3.65 -17.78 -9.25
CA ILE A 60 -4.82 -17.05 -8.76
C ILE A 60 -4.36 -15.70 -8.22
N PHE A 61 -4.88 -14.61 -8.76
CA PHE A 61 -4.60 -13.26 -8.29
C PHE A 61 -5.87 -12.59 -7.78
N SER A 62 -5.78 -12.03 -6.56
CA SER A 62 -6.80 -11.15 -5.97
C SER A 62 -6.14 -9.92 -5.33
N PRO A 63 -6.60 -8.69 -5.62
CA PRO A 63 -6.12 -7.51 -4.92
C PRO A 63 -6.32 -7.56 -3.41
N GLY A 64 -7.41 -8.17 -2.97
CA GLY A 64 -7.78 -8.34 -1.56
C GLY A 64 -7.71 -9.77 -1.08
N LYS A 65 -8.02 -9.96 0.20
CA LYS A 65 -8.14 -11.28 0.82
C LYS A 65 -9.22 -12.10 0.11
N LEU A 66 -8.94 -13.37 -0.14
CA LEU A 66 -9.96 -14.31 -0.60
C LEU A 66 -10.93 -14.62 0.55
N LEU A 67 -12.22 -14.43 0.30
CA LEU A 67 -13.29 -14.66 1.29
C LEU A 67 -14.11 -15.91 0.95
N SER A 68 -14.79 -15.88 -0.19
CA SER A 68 -15.68 -16.95 -0.63
C SER A 68 -15.10 -17.78 -1.76
N PHE A 69 -14.21 -17.21 -2.57
CA PHE A 69 -13.54 -17.97 -3.61
C PHE A 69 -12.43 -18.84 -3.00
N SER A 70 -12.57 -20.16 -3.10
CA SER A 70 -11.60 -21.15 -2.62
C SER A 70 -11.08 -21.97 -3.80
N PRO A 71 -9.87 -21.74 -4.30
CA PRO A 71 -9.30 -22.51 -5.41
C PRO A 71 -9.08 -23.96 -5.01
N LEU A 72 -9.21 -24.89 -5.96
CA LEU A 72 -8.93 -26.32 -5.73
C LEU A 72 -7.43 -26.61 -5.74
N ARG A 73 -6.67 -25.86 -6.54
CA ARG A 73 -5.21 -25.93 -6.67
C ARG A 73 -4.71 -24.61 -7.26
N GLY A 74 -3.41 -24.45 -7.27
CA GLY A 74 -2.74 -23.32 -7.92
C GLY A 74 -2.07 -22.37 -6.95
N LYS A 75 -1.10 -21.64 -7.46
CA LYS A 75 -0.42 -20.58 -6.73
C LYS A 75 -1.35 -19.41 -6.47
N VAL A 76 -1.49 -19.01 -5.21
CA VAL A 76 -2.40 -17.92 -4.80
C VAL A 76 -1.61 -16.68 -4.40
N TYR A 77 -1.95 -15.55 -5.01
CA TYR A 77 -1.54 -14.23 -4.60
C TYR A 77 -2.78 -13.41 -4.22
N ALA A 78 -2.94 -13.16 -2.94
CA ALA A 78 -4.07 -12.40 -2.39
C ALA A 78 -3.58 -11.33 -1.42
N GLY A 79 -4.28 -10.21 -1.34
CA GLY A 79 -3.98 -9.18 -0.35
C GLY A 79 -4.13 -9.73 1.06
N SER A 80 -3.13 -9.51 1.91
CA SER A 80 -3.15 -9.89 3.31
C SER A 80 -2.47 -8.81 4.15
N PRO A 81 -3.10 -8.35 5.25
CA PRO A 81 -2.48 -7.34 6.10
C PRO A 81 -1.22 -7.91 6.78
N ILE A 82 -0.18 -7.10 6.82
CA ILE A 82 1.06 -7.39 7.56
C ILE A 82 1.22 -6.30 8.62
N PRO A 83 1.53 -6.65 9.89
CA PRO A 83 1.79 -5.67 10.93
C PRO A 83 2.87 -4.67 10.53
N LYS A 84 2.71 -3.39 10.89
CA LYS A 84 3.62 -2.33 10.45
C LYS A 84 5.05 -2.53 10.92
N LEU A 85 5.24 -3.05 12.14
CA LEU A 85 6.58 -3.34 12.65
C LEU A 85 7.25 -4.42 11.80
N GLU A 86 6.54 -5.51 11.50
CA GLU A 86 7.03 -6.57 10.63
C GLU A 86 7.41 -6.06 9.23
N GLN A 87 6.56 -5.20 8.63
CA GLN A 87 6.90 -4.58 7.34
C GLN A 87 8.22 -3.80 7.42
N ILE A 88 8.40 -2.99 8.49
CA ILE A 88 9.60 -2.18 8.69
C ILE A 88 10.83 -3.06 8.86
N GLU A 89 10.75 -4.10 9.68
CA GLU A 89 11.83 -5.06 9.89
C GLU A 89 12.24 -5.76 8.58
N ARG A 90 11.28 -6.18 7.79
CA ARG A 90 11.53 -6.82 6.49
C ARG A 90 12.13 -5.84 5.48
N PHE A 91 11.67 -4.59 5.44
CA PHE A 91 12.28 -3.55 4.62
C PHE A 91 13.72 -3.28 5.05
N GLN A 92 14.00 -3.19 6.35
CA GLN A 92 15.36 -3.02 6.88
C GLN A 92 16.26 -4.21 6.51
N ALA A 93 15.80 -5.44 6.69
CA ALA A 93 16.52 -6.64 6.31
C ALA A 93 16.85 -6.69 4.82
N ALA A 94 15.98 -6.11 3.96
CA ALA A 94 16.20 -5.95 2.54
C ALA A 94 17.08 -4.73 2.16
N GLY A 95 17.65 -4.03 3.15
CA GLY A 95 18.49 -2.84 2.92
C GLY A 95 17.74 -1.64 2.34
N LEU A 96 16.42 -1.55 2.58
CA LEU A 96 15.60 -0.45 2.09
C LEU A 96 15.57 0.70 3.11
N PRO A 97 15.54 1.96 2.66
CA PRO A 97 15.51 3.10 3.55
C PRO A 97 14.15 3.24 4.23
N VAL A 98 14.09 3.00 5.53
CA VAL A 98 12.92 3.26 6.39
C VAL A 98 13.33 4.18 7.52
N PRO A 99 12.43 5.04 8.03
CA PRO A 99 12.75 5.83 9.22
C PRO A 99 12.99 4.91 10.42
N PRO A 100 14.02 5.16 11.25
CA PRO A 100 14.23 4.44 12.51
C PRO A 100 12.93 4.33 13.29
N THR A 101 12.59 3.12 13.73
CA THR A 101 11.33 2.81 14.38
C THR A 101 11.58 1.86 15.54
N ALA A 102 10.92 2.10 16.67
CA ALA A 102 10.95 1.26 17.86
C ALA A 102 9.54 1.05 18.40
N GLU A 103 9.28 -0.12 18.99
CA GLU A 103 8.07 -0.35 19.77
C GLU A 103 8.17 0.37 21.11
N ILE A 104 7.10 1.05 21.53
CA ILE A 104 7.03 1.73 22.82
C ILE A 104 6.73 0.68 23.90
N LYS A 105 7.77 0.27 24.62
CA LYS A 105 7.74 -0.70 25.74
C LYS A 105 8.17 -0.02 27.04
N PRO A 106 7.98 -0.65 28.22
CA PRO A 106 8.63 -0.18 29.44
C PRO A 106 10.15 0.04 29.20
N ASN A 107 10.64 1.18 29.65
CA ASN A 107 12.06 1.58 29.48
C ASN A 107 12.49 1.72 28.00
N VAL A 108 11.59 2.10 27.11
CA VAL A 108 11.93 2.39 25.71
C VAL A 108 13.04 3.43 25.66
N ASP A 109 14.13 3.09 24.97
CA ASP A 109 15.23 4.01 24.69
C ASP A 109 15.13 4.51 23.24
N LEU A 110 15.12 5.83 23.08
CA LEU A 110 15.05 6.51 21.78
C LEU A 110 16.25 7.48 21.67
N PRO A 111 17.45 7.00 21.34
CA PRO A 111 18.65 7.84 21.28
C PRO A 111 18.48 9.01 20.30
N LYS A 112 18.85 10.24 20.72
CA LYS A 112 18.73 11.44 19.88
C LYS A 112 19.48 11.31 18.55
N ALA A 113 20.64 10.66 18.57
CA ALA A 113 21.44 10.43 17.35
C ALA A 113 20.67 9.64 16.29
N THR A 114 19.81 8.72 16.69
CA THR A 114 19.02 7.85 15.80
C THR A 114 17.66 8.48 15.48
N PHE A 115 16.93 8.92 16.49
CA PHE A 115 15.53 9.36 16.36
C PHE A 115 15.37 10.87 16.14
N GLY A 116 16.41 11.67 16.36
CA GLY A 116 16.32 13.13 16.28
C GLY A 116 15.55 13.73 17.45
N SER A 117 15.03 14.95 17.28
CA SER A 117 14.28 15.67 18.32
C SER A 117 12.79 15.34 18.32
N TYR A 118 12.24 14.81 17.24
CA TYR A 118 10.82 14.56 17.07
C TYR A 118 10.57 13.14 16.56
N VAL A 119 9.51 12.53 17.05
CA VAL A 119 9.04 11.21 16.61
C VAL A 119 7.55 11.23 16.31
N VAL A 120 7.17 10.36 15.41
CA VAL A 120 5.78 10.04 15.08
C VAL A 120 5.37 8.84 15.91
N VAL A 121 4.41 9.02 16.82
CA VAL A 121 3.78 7.90 17.53
C VAL A 121 2.57 7.42 16.72
N LYS A 122 2.53 6.12 16.45
CA LYS A 122 1.48 5.51 15.63
C LYS A 122 1.16 4.09 16.08
N PRO A 123 -0.06 3.57 15.83
CA PRO A 123 -0.38 2.16 16.06
C PRO A 123 0.50 1.24 15.19
N GLY A 124 1.03 0.19 15.79
CA GLY A 124 1.87 -0.82 15.11
C GLY A 124 1.07 -1.84 14.31
N PHE A 125 -0.20 -1.97 14.61
CA PHE A 125 -1.16 -2.75 13.85
C PHE A 125 -2.33 -1.82 13.54
N SER A 126 -3.04 -2.01 12.56
CA SER A 126 -4.39 -1.59 12.25
C SER A 126 -4.54 -1.44 10.75
N GLU A 127 -5.54 -2.11 10.27
CA GLU A 127 -5.93 -2.09 8.88
C GLU A 127 -6.48 -0.72 8.46
N SER A 128 -6.81 0.17 9.42
CA SER A 128 -7.49 1.41 9.06
C SER A 128 -7.44 2.52 10.10
N SER A 129 -6.28 2.82 10.67
CA SER A 129 -6.22 4.02 11.54
C SER A 129 -6.65 5.30 10.79
N ARG A 130 -6.79 5.25 9.45
CA ARG A 130 -7.10 6.41 8.58
C ARG A 130 -6.35 7.67 9.01
N GLY A 131 -5.18 7.46 9.70
CA GLY A 131 -4.37 8.46 10.35
C GLY A 131 -4.96 9.07 11.62
N GLN A 132 -5.98 8.48 12.18
CA GLN A 132 -6.34 8.70 13.57
C GLN A 132 -5.24 8.11 14.46
N PHE A 133 -5.02 8.71 15.62
CA PHE A 133 -4.00 8.26 16.58
C PHE A 133 -2.55 8.26 16.05
N ILE A 134 -2.26 9.06 15.01
CA ILE A 134 -0.90 9.34 14.57
C ILE A 134 -0.55 10.73 15.05
N THR A 135 0.42 10.81 15.94
CA THR A 135 0.77 12.06 16.65
C THR A 135 2.25 12.35 16.46
N LEU A 136 2.60 13.62 16.12
CA LEU A 136 3.95 14.10 16.22
C LEU A 136 4.19 14.61 17.63
N MET A 137 5.31 14.23 18.24
CA MET A 137 5.68 14.70 19.57
C MET A 137 7.19 14.80 19.73
N ARG A 138 7.61 15.56 20.76
CA ARG A 138 9.01 15.61 21.15
C ARG A 138 9.47 14.22 21.60
N ARG A 139 10.63 13.79 21.17
CA ARG A 139 11.17 12.46 21.47
C ARG A 139 11.24 12.17 22.99
N GLU A 140 11.69 13.16 23.78
CA GLU A 140 11.79 13.06 25.24
C GLU A 140 10.44 12.97 25.97
N ALA A 141 9.33 13.33 25.31
CA ALA A 141 7.99 13.21 25.86
C ALA A 141 7.38 11.81 25.65
N VAL A 142 8.04 10.95 24.89
CA VAL A 142 7.55 9.57 24.66
C VAL A 142 7.70 8.75 25.92
N THR A 143 6.58 8.28 26.46
CA THR A 143 6.54 7.40 27.62
C THR A 143 5.67 6.19 27.35
N PHE A 144 6.04 5.06 27.93
CA PHE A 144 5.19 3.88 27.91
C PHE A 144 3.94 4.11 28.76
N GLN A 145 2.78 3.72 28.24
CA GLN A 145 1.54 3.65 29.00
C GLN A 145 1.00 2.22 28.97
N PRO A 146 0.58 1.66 30.14
CA PRO A 146 -0.14 0.39 30.19
C PRO A 146 -1.41 0.44 29.35
N ARG A 147 -1.78 -0.68 28.74
CA ARG A 147 -2.93 -0.77 27.82
C ARG A 147 -4.24 -0.29 28.44
N GLU A 148 -4.41 -0.55 29.72
CA GLU A 148 -5.61 -0.23 30.51
C GLU A 148 -5.85 1.29 30.64
N ARG A 149 -4.81 2.10 30.45
CA ARG A 149 -4.89 3.58 30.50
C ARG A 149 -5.40 4.22 29.22
N PHE A 150 -5.43 3.46 28.13
CA PHE A 150 -5.99 3.96 26.88
C PHE A 150 -7.51 3.86 26.87
N ALA A 151 -8.18 4.84 26.23
CA ALA A 151 -9.62 4.79 25.99
C ALA A 151 -10.00 3.53 25.17
N LEU A 152 -11.26 3.11 25.25
CA LEU A 152 -11.74 1.87 24.61
C LEU A 152 -11.60 1.88 23.08
N ASP A 153 -11.67 3.05 22.47
CA ASP A 153 -11.53 3.25 21.02
C ASP A 153 -10.07 3.49 20.59
N HIS A 154 -9.14 3.63 21.56
CA HIS A 154 -7.74 3.91 21.25
C HIS A 154 -7.01 2.61 20.89
N PRO A 155 -6.29 2.55 19.74
CA PRO A 155 -5.61 1.33 19.29
C PRO A 155 -4.51 0.83 20.24
N GLY A 156 -3.89 1.71 21.03
CA GLY A 156 -2.91 1.34 22.07
C GLY A 156 -3.46 0.41 23.14
N ARG A 157 -4.81 0.31 23.27
CA ARG A 157 -5.45 -0.66 24.15
C ARG A 157 -5.35 -2.10 23.62
N TYR A 158 -5.27 -2.27 22.31
CA TYR A 158 -5.37 -3.57 21.64
C TYR A 158 -4.05 -4.07 21.04
N GLY A 159 -3.03 -3.21 20.95
CA GLY A 159 -1.74 -3.60 20.42
C GLY A 159 -0.65 -2.55 20.60
N PRO A 160 0.54 -2.80 20.08
CA PRO A 160 1.71 -1.97 20.29
C PRO A 160 1.53 -0.59 19.65
N LEU A 161 2.11 0.41 20.29
CA LEU A 161 2.42 1.72 19.69
C LEU A 161 3.89 1.74 19.25
N LEU A 162 4.14 2.41 18.15
CA LEU A 162 5.48 2.59 17.56
C LEU A 162 5.89 4.06 17.67
N ALA A 163 7.14 4.30 18.06
CA ALA A 163 7.82 5.57 17.88
C ALA A 163 8.69 5.48 16.62
N GLN A 164 8.43 6.33 15.64
CA GLN A 164 9.18 6.40 14.39
C GLN A 164 9.82 7.79 14.25
N LYS A 165 11.11 7.84 13.86
CA LYS A 165 11.77 9.11 13.57
C LYS A 165 10.91 9.97 12.64
N PHE A 166 10.68 11.19 13.01
CA PHE A 166 10.03 12.16 12.13
C PHE A 166 10.97 12.56 10.99
N ILE A 167 10.48 12.43 9.76
CA ILE A 167 11.17 12.87 8.56
C ILE A 167 10.45 14.12 8.06
N ASP A 168 11.15 15.22 8.02
CA ASP A 168 10.59 16.50 7.57
C ASP A 168 10.50 16.54 6.05
N THR A 169 9.29 16.64 5.53
CA THR A 169 9.00 16.77 4.10
C THR A 169 8.84 18.22 3.65
N GLY A 170 9.14 19.18 4.54
CA GLY A 170 9.01 20.63 4.32
C GLY A 170 7.74 21.24 4.91
N THR A 171 7.61 22.54 4.70
CA THR A 171 6.48 23.34 5.21
C THR A 171 5.13 22.82 4.71
N PHE A 172 5.06 22.40 3.47
CA PHE A 172 3.87 21.78 2.88
C PHE A 172 4.05 20.26 2.87
N VAL A 173 3.43 19.60 3.84
CA VAL A 173 3.54 18.16 3.99
C VAL A 173 3.18 17.44 2.69
N ASN A 174 4.03 16.53 2.28
CA ASN A 174 3.81 15.77 1.06
C ASN A 174 4.23 14.29 1.21
N HIS A 175 3.67 13.46 0.34
CA HIS A 175 4.03 12.06 0.24
C HIS A 175 3.72 11.54 -1.16
N TYR A 176 4.37 10.44 -1.52
CA TYR A 176 4.14 9.71 -2.76
C TYR A 176 3.38 8.42 -2.47
N ARG A 177 2.48 8.06 -3.35
CA ARG A 177 1.84 6.76 -3.42
C ARG A 177 2.19 6.13 -4.75
N VAL A 178 2.78 4.93 -4.70
CA VAL A 178 3.03 4.10 -5.88
C VAL A 178 2.25 2.81 -5.74
N LEU A 179 1.38 2.54 -6.70
CA LEU A 179 0.71 1.26 -6.82
C LEU A 179 1.55 0.34 -7.70
N THR A 180 1.94 -0.81 -7.18
CA THR A 180 2.72 -1.80 -7.92
C THR A 180 2.01 -3.16 -7.93
N LEU A 181 2.17 -3.88 -9.04
CA LEU A 181 1.81 -5.30 -9.15
C LEU A 181 3.10 -6.11 -9.42
N PHE A 182 3.46 -6.98 -8.49
CA PHE A 182 4.74 -7.72 -8.52
C PHE A 182 5.96 -6.80 -8.71
N GLY A 183 5.90 -5.60 -8.13
CA GLY A 183 6.93 -4.57 -8.27
C GLY A 183 6.82 -3.68 -9.51
N ALA A 184 6.05 -4.05 -10.53
CA ALA A 184 5.82 -3.20 -11.69
C ALA A 184 4.87 -2.04 -11.34
N PRO A 185 5.21 -0.78 -11.58
CA PRO A 185 4.36 0.36 -11.27
C PRO A 185 3.15 0.40 -12.20
N LEU A 186 1.96 0.55 -11.61
CA LEU A 186 0.69 0.71 -12.31
C LEU A 186 0.14 2.14 -12.21
N LEU A 187 0.46 2.85 -11.13
CA LEU A 187 0.04 4.23 -10.88
C LEU A 187 0.98 4.87 -9.85
N ALA A 188 1.38 6.10 -10.08
CA ALA A 188 2.21 6.84 -9.13
C ALA A 188 1.81 8.32 -9.07
N PHE A 189 1.60 8.84 -7.87
CA PHE A 189 1.25 10.25 -7.69
C PHE A 189 1.82 10.79 -6.37
N LYS A 190 2.09 12.10 -6.38
CA LYS A 190 2.43 12.89 -5.21
C LYS A 190 1.17 13.58 -4.69
N THR A 191 1.00 13.62 -3.39
CA THR A 191 -0.02 14.43 -2.72
C THR A 191 0.69 15.45 -1.85
N THR A 192 0.35 16.73 -2.01
CA THR A 192 0.91 17.85 -1.27
C THR A 192 -0.21 18.59 -0.56
N SER A 193 -0.04 18.91 0.73
CA SER A 193 -0.93 19.81 1.47
C SER A 193 -0.74 21.24 0.94
N GLU A 194 -1.81 21.95 0.69
CA GLU A 194 -1.76 23.39 0.35
C GLU A 194 -1.77 24.26 1.62
N ARG A 195 -1.93 23.63 2.78
CA ARG A 195 -1.82 24.27 4.09
C ARG A 195 -0.44 24.00 4.69
N ALA A 196 0.24 25.08 5.09
CA ALA A 196 1.50 24.96 5.81
C ALA A 196 1.28 24.26 7.16
N ARG A 197 2.19 23.35 7.54
CA ARG A 197 2.19 22.78 8.89
C ARG A 197 2.65 23.84 9.91
N PRO A 198 2.26 23.72 11.19
CA PRO A 198 2.88 24.48 12.26
C PRO A 198 4.41 24.31 12.30
N ALA A 199 5.12 25.31 12.78
CA ALA A 199 6.56 25.21 13.01
C ALA A 199 6.87 24.11 14.05
N LEU A 200 8.04 23.47 13.95
CA LEU A 200 8.39 22.37 14.86
C LEU A 200 8.68 22.81 16.30
N ASP A 201 8.95 24.08 16.51
CA ASP A 201 9.12 24.71 17.84
C ASP A 201 7.79 25.12 18.50
N SER A 202 6.65 24.91 17.83
CA SER A 202 5.33 25.17 18.37
C SER A 202 5.03 24.33 19.64
N SER A 203 3.92 24.67 20.32
CA SER A 203 3.47 23.90 21.50
C SER A 203 3.21 22.42 21.20
N ASP A 204 3.26 21.58 22.23
CA ASP A 204 3.01 20.14 22.08
C ASP A 204 1.61 19.85 21.55
N ASP A 205 0.61 20.64 21.92
CA ASP A 205 -0.75 20.53 21.35
C ASP A 205 -0.77 20.84 19.85
N ALA A 206 -0.04 21.85 19.40
CA ALA A 206 0.05 22.17 17.97
C ALA A 206 0.79 21.06 17.21
N LEU A 207 1.85 20.49 17.78
CA LEU A 207 2.58 19.35 17.21
C LEU A 207 1.71 18.10 17.12
N ALA A 208 0.95 17.79 18.17
CA ALA A 208 0.07 16.63 18.20
C ALA A 208 -1.00 16.67 17.11
N ASN A 209 -1.39 17.85 16.67
CA ASN A 209 -2.39 18.07 15.63
C ASN A 209 -1.79 18.26 14.21
N ILE A 210 -0.48 18.12 14.03
CA ILE A 210 0.14 18.22 12.70
C ILE A 210 -0.35 17.07 11.81
N ALA A 211 -0.84 17.41 10.63
CA ALA A 211 -1.08 16.42 9.57
C ALA A 211 0.27 15.90 9.05
N LEU A 212 0.57 14.64 9.30
CA LEU A 212 1.83 13.98 8.93
C LEU A 212 1.83 13.41 7.50
N LYS A 213 0.65 13.29 6.90
CA LYS A 213 0.42 13.02 5.48
C LYS A 213 -0.58 14.03 4.96
N ALA A 214 -0.35 14.56 3.77
CA ALA A 214 -1.30 15.46 3.12
C ALA A 214 -2.64 14.76 2.90
N ARG A 215 -3.71 15.24 3.52
CA ARG A 215 -5.06 14.66 3.46
C ARG A 215 -6.10 15.76 3.29
N ARG A 216 -7.14 15.47 2.50
CA ARG A 216 -8.22 16.43 2.27
C ARG A 216 -8.95 16.88 3.55
N ARG A 217 -9.08 16.02 4.56
CA ARG A 217 -9.74 16.38 5.82
C ARG A 217 -8.95 17.43 6.63
N ASP A 218 -7.63 17.51 6.38
CA ASP A 218 -6.74 18.44 7.10
C ASP A 218 -6.58 19.76 6.33
N GLY A 219 -7.29 19.91 5.20
CA GLY A 219 -7.30 21.09 4.33
C GLY A 219 -7.23 20.74 2.85
N PRO A 220 -7.10 21.74 1.97
CA PRO A 220 -6.96 21.52 0.55
C PRO A 220 -5.65 20.78 0.23
N ILE A 221 -5.70 19.93 -0.78
CA ILE A 221 -4.55 19.15 -1.23
C ILE A 221 -4.44 19.22 -2.75
N ARG A 222 -3.20 19.30 -3.24
CA ARG A 222 -2.86 19.13 -4.64
C ARG A 222 -2.36 17.72 -4.90
N ARG A 223 -2.72 17.13 -6.04
CA ARG A 223 -2.19 15.87 -6.53
C ARG A 223 -1.63 16.03 -7.92
N GLU A 224 -0.54 15.36 -8.16
CA GLU A 224 0.15 15.35 -9.45
C GLU A 224 0.71 13.96 -9.72
N PHE A 225 0.69 13.50 -10.97
CA PHE A 225 1.40 12.30 -11.35
C PHE A 225 2.89 12.46 -11.09
N THR A 226 3.55 11.37 -10.81
CA THR A 226 5.01 11.33 -10.72
C THR A 226 5.57 10.22 -11.61
N SER A 227 6.64 10.55 -12.31
CA SER A 227 7.50 9.61 -13.04
C SER A 227 8.95 9.66 -12.51
N ASP A 228 9.13 10.17 -11.27
CA ASP A 228 10.42 10.23 -10.59
C ASP A 228 10.99 8.82 -10.44
N LEU A 229 12.10 8.58 -11.15
CA LEU A 229 12.70 7.25 -11.25
C LEU A 229 13.16 6.70 -9.89
N ASP A 230 13.64 7.58 -9.00
CA ASP A 230 14.06 7.16 -7.65
C ASP A 230 12.87 6.65 -6.82
N ILE A 231 11.72 7.32 -6.95
CA ILE A 231 10.46 6.91 -6.29
C ILE A 231 9.98 5.57 -6.84
N LEU A 232 9.97 5.43 -8.17
CA LEU A 232 9.51 4.20 -8.83
C LEU A 232 10.44 3.02 -8.52
N GLU A 233 11.76 3.24 -8.53
CA GLU A 233 12.76 2.20 -8.21
C GLU A 233 12.66 1.76 -6.74
N LEU A 234 12.48 2.71 -5.81
CA LEU A 234 12.29 2.36 -4.40
C LEU A 234 11.01 1.54 -4.20
N ALA A 235 9.92 1.90 -4.88
CA ALA A 235 8.67 1.14 -4.83
C ALA A 235 8.82 -0.26 -5.45
N ARG A 236 9.55 -0.39 -6.56
CA ARG A 236 9.87 -1.68 -7.18
C ARG A 236 10.65 -2.58 -6.22
N ARG A 237 11.66 -2.03 -5.54
CA ARG A 237 12.47 -2.77 -4.57
C ARG A 237 11.67 -3.16 -3.31
N ALA A 238 10.65 -2.40 -2.91
CA ALA A 238 9.81 -2.74 -1.77
C ALA A 238 9.08 -4.07 -1.97
N TYR A 239 8.72 -4.45 -3.20
CA TYR A 239 8.12 -5.73 -3.51
C TYR A 239 9.02 -6.91 -3.10
N SER A 240 10.34 -6.83 -3.29
CA SER A 240 11.25 -7.93 -2.94
C SER A 240 11.30 -8.24 -1.43
N ALA A 241 10.91 -7.30 -0.58
CA ALA A 241 10.81 -7.52 0.87
C ALA A 241 9.49 -8.18 1.29
N LEU A 242 8.44 -8.07 0.45
CA LEU A 242 7.10 -8.59 0.72
C LEU A 242 6.55 -9.36 -0.51
N PRO A 243 7.26 -10.38 -1.02
CA PRO A 243 6.96 -11.00 -2.32
C PRO A 243 5.64 -11.78 -2.35
N GLU A 244 5.11 -12.18 -1.19
CA GLU A 244 3.80 -12.81 -1.05
C GLU A 244 2.63 -11.86 -1.33
N ILE A 245 2.86 -10.54 -1.29
CA ILE A 245 1.85 -9.51 -1.57
C ILE A 245 2.06 -8.99 -2.99
N ALA A 246 1.33 -9.54 -3.94
CA ALA A 246 1.46 -9.15 -5.35
C ALA A 246 1.12 -7.69 -5.61
N LEU A 247 -0.01 -7.20 -5.03
CA LEU A 247 -0.47 -5.82 -5.18
C LEU A 247 -0.11 -5.00 -3.94
N GLN A 248 0.73 -3.98 -4.12
CA GLN A 248 1.18 -3.13 -3.03
C GLN A 248 0.94 -1.65 -3.35
N GLY A 249 0.35 -0.92 -2.39
CA GLY A 249 0.29 0.53 -2.41
C GLY A 249 1.38 1.10 -1.51
N ILE A 250 2.49 1.49 -2.09
CA ILE A 250 3.69 1.92 -1.39
C ILE A 250 3.60 3.40 -1.05
N ASP A 251 3.74 3.73 0.23
CA ASP A 251 3.86 5.11 0.71
C ASP A 251 5.34 5.48 0.90
N ILE A 252 5.78 6.51 0.19
CA ILE A 252 7.15 7.03 0.21
C ILE A 252 7.12 8.50 0.59
N ILE A 253 8.12 8.96 1.34
CA ILE A 253 8.38 10.38 1.59
C ILE A 253 9.80 10.73 1.20
N ARG A 254 10.00 12.00 0.82
CA ARG A 254 11.30 12.58 0.53
C ARG A 254 11.62 13.63 1.60
N GLU A 255 12.75 13.48 2.29
CA GLU A 255 13.24 14.45 3.26
C GLU A 255 13.63 15.75 2.55
N ALA A 256 13.09 16.88 3.01
CA ALA A 256 13.27 18.16 2.33
C ALA A 256 14.73 18.65 2.33
N GLY A 257 15.47 18.42 3.42
CA GLY A 257 16.85 18.91 3.55
C GLY A 257 17.86 18.11 2.74
N SER A 258 17.74 16.77 2.74
CA SER A 258 18.73 15.86 2.13
C SER A 258 18.29 15.27 0.79
N GLY A 259 17.00 15.34 0.46
CA GLY A 259 16.42 14.64 -0.68
C GLY A 259 16.29 13.12 -0.50
N LYS A 260 16.71 12.58 0.64
CA LYS A 260 16.68 11.14 0.91
C LYS A 260 15.26 10.61 0.95
N LEU A 261 15.06 9.45 0.33
CA LEU A 261 13.78 8.76 0.31
C LEU A 261 13.63 7.81 1.50
N TYR A 262 12.39 7.66 1.97
CA TYR A 262 12.04 6.69 3.00
C TYR A 262 10.73 6.00 2.67
N LEU A 263 10.70 4.68 2.83
CA LEU A 263 9.47 3.88 2.83
C LEU A 263 8.75 4.06 4.16
N LEU A 264 7.47 4.31 4.13
CA LEU A 264 6.64 4.39 5.34
C LEU A 264 5.86 3.10 5.60
N GLU A 265 5.23 2.58 4.57
CA GLU A 265 4.40 1.37 4.62
C GLU A 265 4.09 0.84 3.22
N ALA A 266 3.83 -0.45 3.12
CA ALA A 266 3.10 -1.07 2.03
C ALA A 266 1.66 -1.32 2.46
N ASN A 267 0.70 -0.95 1.63
CA ASN A 267 -0.72 -1.21 1.85
C ASN A 267 -1.13 -2.42 1.00
N PRO A 268 -1.20 -3.63 1.58
CA PRO A 268 -1.65 -4.82 0.89
C PRO A 268 -3.16 -4.92 0.99
N GLY A 269 -3.86 -4.95 -0.10
CA GLY A 269 -5.29 -5.21 -0.03
C GLY A 269 -6.15 -4.54 -1.08
N GLY A 270 -7.42 -4.93 -1.10
CA GLY A 270 -8.38 -4.55 -2.13
C GLY A 270 -8.63 -3.06 -2.28
N ASN A 271 -8.49 -2.29 -1.21
CA ASN A 271 -8.60 -0.83 -1.23
C ASN A 271 -7.42 -0.14 -1.98
N THR A 272 -6.38 -0.89 -2.30
CA THR A 272 -5.24 -0.41 -3.11
C THR A 272 -5.58 -0.40 -4.60
N TRP A 273 -6.57 -1.18 -5.05
CA TRP A 273 -7.05 -1.16 -6.42
C TRP A 273 -7.97 0.04 -6.66
N ILE A 274 -7.46 1.09 -7.30
CA ILE A 274 -8.10 2.42 -7.37
C ILE A 274 -8.30 2.92 -8.83
N PHE A 275 -8.54 2.03 -9.78
CA PHE A 275 -8.63 2.43 -11.19
C PHE A 275 -10.00 2.90 -11.63
N SER A 276 -11.05 2.10 -11.50
CA SER A 276 -12.32 2.39 -12.16
C SER A 276 -13.47 2.64 -11.20
N LYS A 277 -13.41 2.22 -9.94
CA LYS A 277 -14.54 2.28 -9.01
C LYS A 277 -14.18 2.89 -7.66
N GLY A 278 -15.15 3.59 -7.08
CA GLY A 278 -15.12 4.13 -5.73
C GLY A 278 -14.82 5.63 -5.64
N ASP A 279 -15.16 6.21 -4.50
CA ASP A 279 -15.01 7.66 -4.24
C ASP A 279 -13.55 8.13 -4.36
N LEU A 280 -12.59 7.29 -3.96
CA LEU A 280 -11.18 7.63 -4.07
C LEU A 280 -10.76 7.77 -5.52
N THR A 281 -11.20 6.85 -6.39
CA THR A 281 -10.96 6.90 -7.84
C THR A 281 -11.50 8.18 -8.45
N THR A 282 -12.76 8.52 -8.16
CA THR A 282 -13.40 9.75 -8.67
C THR A 282 -12.62 10.99 -8.21
N ARG A 283 -12.26 11.05 -6.93
CA ARG A 283 -11.47 12.18 -6.37
C ARG A 283 -10.06 12.27 -6.96
N LEU A 284 -9.43 11.13 -7.26
CA LEU A 284 -8.12 11.11 -7.91
C LEU A 284 -8.20 11.62 -9.33
N LYS A 285 -9.16 11.13 -10.12
CA LYS A 285 -9.39 11.61 -11.49
C LYS A 285 -9.60 13.13 -11.54
N THR A 286 -10.48 13.65 -10.69
CA THR A 286 -10.73 15.09 -10.59
C THR A 286 -9.46 15.87 -10.19
N ALA A 287 -8.74 15.41 -9.17
CA ALA A 287 -7.56 16.11 -8.67
C ALA A 287 -6.36 16.05 -9.62
N LEU A 288 -6.27 15.01 -10.45
CA LEU A 288 -5.22 14.83 -11.46
C LEU A 288 -5.62 15.39 -12.84
N GLY A 289 -6.88 15.80 -13.01
CA GLY A 289 -7.38 16.33 -14.30
C GLY A 289 -7.43 15.28 -15.42
N VAL A 290 -7.71 14.00 -15.09
CA VAL A 290 -7.70 12.92 -16.07
C VAL A 290 -9.00 12.12 -16.09
N GLU A 291 -9.32 11.57 -17.25
CA GLU A 291 -10.46 10.66 -17.38
C GLU A 291 -10.14 9.25 -16.89
N ARG A 292 -8.92 8.77 -17.11
CA ARG A 292 -8.48 7.42 -16.77
C ARG A 292 -7.17 7.43 -16.04
N LEU A 293 -7.12 6.75 -14.88
CA LEU A 293 -5.91 6.56 -14.09
C LEU A 293 -4.98 5.49 -14.70
N THR A 294 -5.50 4.68 -15.61
CA THR A 294 -4.76 3.60 -16.28
C THR A 294 -3.71 4.08 -17.25
N ASP A 295 -3.83 5.33 -17.75
CA ASP A 295 -3.04 5.80 -18.88
C ASP A 295 -1.59 6.13 -18.52
N GLN A 296 -1.30 6.41 -17.24
CA GLN A 296 0.05 6.82 -16.82
C GLN A 296 1.13 5.79 -17.16
N PHE A 297 0.86 4.51 -16.94
CA PHE A 297 1.80 3.40 -17.18
C PHE A 297 1.18 2.28 -18.02
N ASP A 298 0.14 2.58 -18.78
CA ASP A 298 -0.67 1.55 -19.47
C ASP A 298 -1.01 0.39 -18.51
N ALA A 299 -1.63 0.75 -17.38
CA ALA A 299 -1.70 -0.08 -16.17
C ALA A 299 -2.23 -1.49 -16.42
N PHE A 300 -3.29 -1.63 -17.26
CA PHE A 300 -3.88 -2.95 -17.49
C PHE A 300 -3.02 -3.81 -18.41
N ARG A 301 -2.35 -3.22 -19.39
CA ARG A 301 -1.42 -3.96 -20.24
C ARG A 301 -0.13 -4.32 -19.48
N THR A 302 0.34 -3.43 -18.60
CA THR A 302 1.46 -3.71 -17.68
C THR A 302 1.09 -4.83 -16.72
N ALA A 303 -0.11 -4.79 -16.11
CA ALA A 303 -0.60 -5.86 -15.26
C ALA A 303 -0.69 -7.21 -16.01
N ALA A 304 -1.19 -7.19 -17.26
CA ALA A 304 -1.26 -8.40 -18.08
C ALA A 304 0.11 -9.02 -18.32
N LYS A 305 1.13 -8.21 -18.71
CA LYS A 305 2.50 -8.69 -18.94
C LYS A 305 3.08 -9.36 -17.69
N VAL A 306 2.97 -8.72 -16.54
CA VAL A 306 3.50 -9.27 -15.28
C VAL A 306 2.77 -10.54 -14.87
N LEU A 307 1.44 -10.58 -15.01
CA LEU A 307 0.65 -11.76 -14.72
C LEU A 307 0.97 -12.92 -15.67
N ILE A 308 1.26 -12.67 -16.94
CA ILE A 308 1.72 -13.68 -17.90
C ILE A 308 3.04 -14.29 -17.43
N GLU A 309 4.03 -13.44 -17.12
CA GLU A 309 5.35 -13.89 -16.63
C GLU A 309 5.21 -14.76 -15.38
N ARG A 310 4.42 -14.31 -14.40
CA ARG A 310 4.18 -15.03 -13.15
C ARG A 310 3.41 -16.33 -13.38
N THR A 311 2.39 -16.32 -14.23
CA THR A 311 1.63 -17.54 -14.55
C THR A 311 2.53 -18.59 -15.20
N ARG A 312 3.41 -18.20 -16.12
CA ARG A 312 4.35 -19.13 -16.77
C ARG A 312 5.39 -19.69 -15.80
N ALA A 313 5.85 -18.86 -14.86
CA ALA A 313 6.90 -19.24 -13.91
C ALA A 313 6.37 -20.05 -12.71
N GLU A 314 5.16 -19.74 -12.21
CA GLU A 314 4.74 -20.14 -10.87
C GLU A 314 3.35 -20.82 -10.82
N ALA A 315 2.65 -21.03 -11.92
CA ALA A 315 1.38 -21.76 -11.92
C ALA A 315 1.58 -23.21 -11.47
N GLU A 316 0.74 -23.68 -10.52
CA GLU A 316 0.79 -25.00 -9.88
C GLU A 316 -0.49 -25.81 -10.12
#